data_4e8aab8f709b540abf1adeff94827b17
#
_entry.id   4e8aab8f709b540abf1adeff94827b17
#
_cell.length_a   1.000
_cell.length_b   1.000
_cell.length_c   1.000
_cell.angle_alpha   90.00
_cell.angle_beta   90.00
_cell.angle_gamma   90.00
#
_symmetry.space_group_name_H-M   'P 1'
#
loop_
_entity.id
_entity.type
_entity.pdbx_description
1 polymer ?
#
loop_
_entity_poly.entity_id
_entity_poly.type
_entity_poly.pdbx_seq_one_letter_code
_entity_poly.pdbx_strand_id
1 'polypeptide(L)'
;MKVLAMPQKSVHAGNLILVNGQYPYCSENVESSLVPVHSNSKVLMERRAAVLLSKLMSSIEGWEEISAVSGWRSMGEQQKIYDQSLRDSGVAFTEKFVARPNHSEHQTGLAIDLGLRKQEIDFIRPDFPYSGICQTFREKAVAYGFIERYPKGKEAITGIAHEPWHFRYIGTPHAAIMMELGLTLEEYHTFLNQYPHGENCFLYRAGNPNIAVSYIKAAAGADTEFEIEDNIPYSVSGNNADGFVLTEWRNGNDKG
;
A
#
# COMPACT_ATOMS: atom_id res chain seq x y z
N MET A 1 -16.11 6.57 -25.94
CA MET A 1 -14.72 6.67 -25.47
C MET A 1 -14.47 8.08 -24.99
N LYS A 2 -13.82 8.29 -23.87
CA LYS A 2 -13.32 9.59 -23.40
C LYS A 2 -11.81 9.52 -23.21
N VAL A 3 -11.14 10.63 -23.48
CA VAL A 3 -9.69 10.78 -23.24
C VAL A 3 -9.49 11.27 -21.82
N LEU A 4 -8.59 10.62 -21.10
CA LEU A 4 -8.05 11.07 -19.82
C LEU A 4 -6.63 11.57 -20.02
N ALA A 5 -6.29 12.69 -19.38
CA ALA A 5 -4.94 13.22 -19.31
C ALA A 5 -4.43 13.15 -17.85
N MET A 6 -3.40 12.38 -17.62
CA MET A 6 -2.76 12.26 -16.30
C MET A 6 -1.50 13.11 -16.25
N PRO A 7 -1.43 14.11 -15.34
CA PRO A 7 -0.23 14.90 -15.16
C PRO A 7 0.99 14.03 -14.88
N GLN A 8 2.15 14.36 -15.45
CA GLN A 8 3.39 13.59 -15.26
C GLN A 8 3.69 13.32 -13.78
N LYS A 9 3.52 14.32 -12.91
CA LYS A 9 3.74 14.18 -11.46
C LYS A 9 2.82 13.16 -10.79
N SER A 10 1.69 12.83 -11.40
CA SER A 10 0.73 11.86 -10.85
C SER A 10 1.24 10.42 -10.89
N VAL A 11 2.35 10.14 -11.57
CA VAL A 11 3.08 8.86 -11.45
C VAL A 11 3.47 8.57 -10.00
N HIS A 12 3.69 9.62 -9.19
CA HIS A 12 4.07 9.51 -7.78
C HIS A 12 2.89 9.62 -6.81
N ALA A 13 1.65 9.46 -7.29
CA ALA A 13 0.44 9.62 -6.47
C ALA A 13 -0.50 8.41 -6.60
N GLY A 14 -1.23 8.12 -5.52
CA GLY A 14 -2.21 7.03 -5.46
C GLY A 14 -1.82 5.90 -4.51
N ASN A 15 -2.64 4.87 -4.44
CA ASN A 15 -2.48 3.80 -3.46
C ASN A 15 -1.42 2.76 -3.85
N LEU A 16 -1.16 2.61 -5.15
CA LEU A 16 -0.27 1.60 -5.70
C LEU A 16 1.17 2.09 -5.90
N ILE A 17 1.50 3.29 -5.41
CA ILE A 17 2.88 3.78 -5.49
C ILE A 17 3.83 2.83 -4.73
N LEU A 18 4.88 2.39 -5.41
CA LEU A 18 5.95 1.58 -4.83
C LEU A 18 6.98 2.49 -4.17
N VAL A 19 7.20 2.33 -2.88
CA VAL A 19 8.25 3.02 -2.13
C VAL A 19 9.13 1.98 -1.47
N ASN A 20 10.40 1.92 -1.84
CA ASN A 20 11.37 0.97 -1.31
C ASN A 20 12.81 1.46 -1.55
N GLY A 21 13.80 0.62 -1.35
CA GLY A 21 15.21 0.97 -1.53
C GLY A 21 15.59 1.51 -2.93
N GLN A 22 14.81 1.18 -3.96
CA GLN A 22 15.02 1.62 -5.35
C GLN A 22 14.16 2.84 -5.73
N TYR A 23 12.94 2.90 -5.22
CA TYR A 23 11.96 3.93 -5.56
C TYR A 23 11.70 4.83 -4.34
N PRO A 24 12.30 6.02 -4.28
CA PRO A 24 12.07 6.97 -3.19
C PRO A 24 10.65 7.52 -3.22
N TYR A 25 10.17 7.98 -2.08
CA TYR A 25 8.92 8.74 -1.99
C TYR A 25 9.12 10.14 -2.59
N CYS A 26 8.35 10.46 -3.63
CA CYS A 26 8.47 11.70 -4.39
C CYS A 26 7.22 12.59 -4.32
N SER A 27 6.15 12.16 -3.64
CA SER A 27 4.91 12.94 -3.56
C SER A 27 5.02 14.06 -2.53
N GLU A 28 4.33 15.16 -2.81
CA GLU A 28 4.20 16.31 -1.90
C GLU A 28 2.81 16.33 -1.25
N ASN A 29 2.70 16.98 -0.06
CA ASN A 29 1.43 17.35 0.58
C ASN A 29 0.51 16.20 1.08
N VAL A 30 1.05 15.03 1.45
CA VAL A 30 0.23 14.01 2.13
C VAL A 30 -0.33 14.52 3.47
N GLU A 31 0.37 15.44 4.12
CA GLU A 31 0.03 15.98 5.45
C GLU A 31 -1.38 16.56 5.54
N SER A 32 -1.88 17.18 4.47
CA SER A 32 -3.24 17.74 4.43
C SER A 32 -4.35 16.69 4.45
N SER A 33 -4.03 15.45 4.12
CA SER A 33 -4.98 14.31 4.10
C SER A 33 -4.90 13.42 5.34
N LEU A 34 -3.97 13.67 6.25
CA LEU A 34 -3.75 12.83 7.43
C LEU A 34 -4.84 13.00 8.47
N VAL A 35 -5.27 11.88 9.03
CA VAL A 35 -6.20 11.85 10.16
C VAL A 35 -5.78 10.77 11.16
N PRO A 36 -6.16 10.89 12.44
CA PRO A 36 -5.95 9.83 13.44
C PRO A 36 -6.65 8.53 13.02
N VAL A 37 -6.03 7.39 13.27
CA VAL A 37 -6.60 6.07 12.98
C VAL A 37 -7.81 5.72 13.84
N HIS A 38 -7.95 6.37 15.00
CA HIS A 38 -9.16 6.39 15.84
C HIS A 38 -9.13 7.63 16.75
N SER A 39 -10.26 7.94 17.41
CA SER A 39 -10.50 9.21 18.14
C SER A 39 -9.44 9.57 19.19
N ASN A 40 -8.82 8.58 19.83
CA ASN A 40 -7.82 8.77 20.90
C ASN A 40 -6.39 8.45 20.44
N SER A 41 -6.17 8.23 19.14
CA SER A 41 -4.86 7.88 18.61
C SER A 41 -4.07 9.12 18.22
N LYS A 42 -2.75 9.09 18.47
CA LYS A 42 -1.79 10.03 17.89
C LYS A 42 -1.20 9.52 16.56
N VAL A 43 -1.46 8.26 16.23
CA VAL A 43 -0.99 7.64 14.99
C VAL A 43 -1.88 8.12 13.84
N LEU A 44 -1.24 8.67 12.81
CA LEU A 44 -1.90 9.25 11.65
C LEU A 44 -1.76 8.36 10.43
N MET A 45 -2.77 8.35 9.59
CA MET A 45 -2.74 7.76 8.25
C MET A 45 -3.46 8.68 7.25
N GLU A 46 -3.26 8.44 5.97
CA GLU A 46 -4.09 9.02 4.92
C GLU A 46 -5.56 8.70 5.21
N ARG A 47 -6.44 9.68 4.99
CA ARG A 47 -7.85 9.65 5.43
C ARG A 47 -8.60 8.37 5.00
N ARG A 48 -8.46 7.96 3.72
CA ARG A 48 -9.16 6.77 3.22
C ARG A 48 -8.64 5.50 3.86
N ALA A 49 -7.33 5.38 3.99
CA ALA A 49 -6.67 4.25 4.66
C ALA A 49 -7.09 4.19 6.15
N ALA A 50 -7.07 5.33 6.86
CA ALA A 50 -7.49 5.41 8.27
C ALA A 50 -8.95 4.98 8.47
N VAL A 51 -9.87 5.45 7.61
CA VAL A 51 -11.29 5.08 7.69
C VAL A 51 -11.50 3.59 7.46
N LEU A 52 -10.80 2.99 6.49
CA LEU A 52 -10.92 1.57 6.20
C LEU A 52 -10.26 0.70 7.28
N LEU A 53 -9.13 1.14 7.84
CA LEU A 53 -8.53 0.50 9.02
C LEU A 53 -9.50 0.53 10.22
N SER A 54 -10.10 1.67 10.49
CA SER A 54 -11.07 1.81 11.59
C SER A 54 -12.29 0.89 11.40
N LYS A 55 -12.81 0.76 10.18
CA LYS A 55 -13.89 -0.17 9.86
C LYS A 55 -13.48 -1.64 10.04
N LEU A 56 -12.29 -2.00 9.58
CA LEU A 56 -11.72 -3.34 9.78
C LEU A 56 -11.63 -3.65 11.27
N MET A 57 -10.99 -2.78 12.05
CA MET A 57 -10.81 -2.95 13.49
C MET A 57 -12.15 -3.05 14.23
N SER A 58 -13.13 -2.22 13.84
CA SER A 58 -14.49 -2.31 14.42
C SER A 58 -15.19 -3.62 14.09
N SER A 59 -14.95 -4.20 12.90
CA SER A 59 -15.58 -5.46 12.49
C SER A 59 -15.08 -6.70 13.26
N ILE A 60 -13.97 -6.58 13.98
CA ILE A 60 -13.33 -7.65 14.76
C ILE A 60 -13.14 -7.27 16.24
N GLU A 61 -13.67 -6.12 16.66
CA GLU A 61 -13.43 -5.52 18.00
C GLU A 61 -11.92 -5.35 18.32
N GLY A 62 -11.12 -5.18 17.26
CA GLY A 62 -9.66 -5.28 17.29
C GLY A 62 -8.98 -4.22 18.16
N TRP A 63 -9.59 -3.03 18.36
CA TRP A 63 -8.99 -1.99 19.21
C TRP A 63 -8.89 -2.34 20.70
N GLU A 64 -9.54 -3.41 21.13
CA GLU A 64 -9.42 -3.90 22.51
C GLU A 64 -8.09 -4.61 22.74
N GLU A 65 -7.60 -5.36 21.75
CA GLU A 65 -6.40 -6.19 21.83
C GLU A 65 -5.24 -5.74 20.94
N ILE A 66 -5.50 -4.92 19.93
CA ILE A 66 -4.49 -4.41 18.97
C ILE A 66 -4.26 -2.92 19.22
N SER A 67 -3.00 -2.51 19.21
CA SER A 67 -2.58 -1.11 19.27
C SER A 67 -1.98 -0.68 17.94
N ALA A 68 -2.30 0.53 17.49
CA ALA A 68 -1.56 1.21 16.43
C ALA A 68 -0.23 1.70 17.02
N VAL A 69 0.89 1.25 16.47
CA VAL A 69 2.23 1.55 16.95
C VAL A 69 2.84 2.71 16.17
N SER A 70 2.78 2.65 14.84
CA SER A 70 3.32 3.69 13.96
C SER A 70 2.51 3.77 12.67
N GLY A 71 2.18 4.99 12.26
CA GLY A 71 1.55 5.30 10.98
C GLY A 71 2.43 6.23 10.16
N TRP A 72 1.87 7.37 9.72
CA TRP A 72 2.63 8.36 8.98
C TRP A 72 3.83 8.88 9.78
N ARG A 73 4.94 9.03 9.07
CA ARG A 73 6.18 9.63 9.57
C ARG A 73 6.69 10.65 8.56
N SER A 74 7.11 11.80 9.02
CA SER A 74 7.85 12.75 8.20
C SER A 74 9.24 12.21 7.84
N MET A 75 9.87 12.76 6.81
CA MET A 75 11.25 12.43 6.47
C MET A 75 12.22 12.69 7.65
N GLY A 76 11.99 13.79 8.39
CA GLY A 76 12.83 14.11 9.55
C GLY A 76 12.67 13.13 10.72
N GLU A 77 11.48 12.60 10.95
CA GLU A 77 11.24 11.54 11.92
C GLU A 77 11.88 10.22 11.48
N GLN A 78 11.73 9.86 10.22
CA GLN A 78 12.37 8.67 9.66
C GLN A 78 13.91 8.74 9.76
N GLN A 79 14.51 9.92 9.52
CA GLN A 79 15.94 10.12 9.72
C GLN A 79 16.36 9.88 11.17
N LYS A 80 15.62 10.43 12.14
CA LYS A 80 15.91 10.22 13.58
C LYS A 80 15.83 8.74 13.95
N ILE A 81 14.81 8.02 13.48
CA ILE A 81 14.64 6.58 13.72
C ILE A 81 15.81 5.81 13.12
N TYR A 82 16.19 6.10 11.90
CA TYR A 82 17.30 5.46 11.20
C TYR A 82 18.62 5.67 11.93
N ASP A 83 18.94 6.92 12.29
CA ASP A 83 20.16 7.27 13.02
C ASP A 83 20.20 6.65 14.43
N GLN A 84 19.05 6.59 15.11
CA GLN A 84 18.96 5.96 16.41
C GLN A 84 19.17 4.44 16.32
N SER A 85 18.55 3.79 15.33
CA SER A 85 18.75 2.37 15.07
C SER A 85 20.20 2.02 14.74
N LEU A 86 20.89 2.88 13.97
CA LEU A 86 22.32 2.72 13.70
C LEU A 86 23.17 2.74 14.97
N ARG A 87 22.85 3.66 15.91
CA ARG A 87 23.56 3.78 17.20
C ARG A 87 23.31 2.60 18.11
N ASP A 88 22.04 2.17 18.22
CA ASP A 88 21.61 1.17 19.22
C ASP A 88 21.83 -0.27 18.74
N SER A 89 21.66 -0.53 17.45
CA SER A 89 21.60 -1.89 16.91
C SER A 89 22.62 -2.16 15.78
N GLY A 90 23.28 -1.12 15.30
CA GLY A 90 24.30 -1.21 14.24
C GLY A 90 23.73 -1.35 12.81
N VAL A 91 24.62 -1.31 11.84
CA VAL A 91 24.29 -1.23 10.41
C VAL A 91 23.47 -2.43 9.93
N ALA A 92 23.91 -3.64 10.24
CA ALA A 92 23.29 -4.88 9.75
C ALA A 92 21.84 -5.06 10.22
N PHE A 93 21.51 -4.60 11.41
CA PHE A 93 20.12 -4.59 11.91
C PHE A 93 19.32 -3.49 11.22
N THR A 94 19.86 -2.27 11.19
CA THR A 94 19.16 -1.11 10.65
C THR A 94 18.79 -1.30 9.18
N GLU A 95 19.72 -1.75 8.35
CA GLU A 95 19.43 -2.02 6.92
C GLU A 95 18.37 -3.10 6.69
N LYS A 96 18.16 -3.98 7.66
CA LYS A 96 17.13 -5.04 7.62
C LYS A 96 15.73 -4.56 7.97
N PHE A 97 15.61 -3.69 8.98
CA PHE A 97 14.34 -3.38 9.63
C PHE A 97 13.94 -1.90 9.56
N VAL A 98 14.82 -1.03 9.09
CA VAL A 98 14.54 0.40 9.07
C VAL A 98 14.86 0.96 7.69
N ALA A 99 13.83 1.34 6.96
CA ALA A 99 14.00 1.98 5.66
C ALA A 99 14.79 3.30 5.80
N ARG A 100 15.65 3.60 4.82
CA ARG A 100 16.35 4.88 4.75
C ARG A 100 15.35 6.04 4.60
N PRO A 101 15.68 7.25 5.05
CA PRO A 101 14.88 8.44 4.78
C PRO A 101 14.57 8.56 3.30
N ASN A 102 13.37 8.99 2.98
CA ASN A 102 12.76 9.00 1.63
C ASN A 102 12.43 7.63 1.03
N HIS A 103 12.76 6.52 1.69
CA HIS A 103 12.50 5.17 1.20
C HIS A 103 11.54 4.38 2.11
N SER A 104 10.85 5.07 3.01
CA SER A 104 9.89 4.48 3.94
C SER A 104 8.45 4.64 3.45
N GLU A 105 7.68 3.56 3.42
CA GLU A 105 6.25 3.60 3.11
C GLU A 105 5.43 4.42 4.11
N HIS A 106 5.90 4.59 5.34
CA HIS A 106 5.26 5.44 6.33
C HIS A 106 5.15 6.90 5.89
N GLN A 107 6.05 7.40 5.03
CA GLN A 107 5.95 8.75 4.49
C GLN A 107 4.75 8.94 3.58
N THR A 108 4.18 7.87 3.03
CA THR A 108 2.98 7.91 2.18
C THR A 108 1.69 8.13 2.96
N GLY A 109 1.69 7.87 4.28
CA GLY A 109 0.49 7.78 5.09
C GLY A 109 -0.35 6.51 4.84
N LEU A 110 0.12 5.59 3.99
CA LEU A 110 -0.59 4.37 3.61
C LEU A 110 -0.12 3.13 4.38
N ALA A 111 0.94 3.24 5.19
CA ALA A 111 1.47 2.15 6.01
C ALA A 111 1.10 2.32 7.48
N ILE A 112 0.95 1.19 8.15
CA ILE A 112 0.64 1.09 9.58
C ILE A 112 1.39 -0.09 10.20
N ASP A 113 2.06 0.16 11.33
CA ASP A 113 2.57 -0.88 12.21
C ASP A 113 1.57 -1.13 13.34
N LEU A 114 1.22 -2.39 13.55
CA LEU A 114 0.27 -2.84 14.56
C LEU A 114 0.97 -3.80 15.53
N GLY A 115 0.53 -3.80 16.77
CA GLY A 115 1.05 -4.72 17.79
C GLY A 115 -0.04 -5.18 18.76
N LEU A 116 0.15 -6.33 19.37
CA LEU A 116 -0.69 -6.72 20.51
C LEU A 116 -0.60 -5.65 21.61
N ARG A 117 -1.75 -5.33 22.20
CA ARG A 117 -1.84 -4.39 23.32
C ARG A 117 -1.16 -5.00 24.54
N LYS A 118 -0.04 -4.38 24.92
CA LYS A 118 0.78 -4.74 26.08
C LYS A 118 1.18 -3.48 26.84
N GLN A 119 1.68 -3.62 28.04
CA GLN A 119 2.18 -2.51 28.85
C GLN A 119 3.36 -1.80 28.16
N GLU A 120 4.24 -2.60 27.53
CA GLU A 120 5.35 -2.11 26.72
C GLU A 120 5.29 -2.78 25.34
N ILE A 121 5.38 -1.98 24.29
CA ILE A 121 5.38 -2.43 22.90
C ILE A 121 6.71 -2.00 22.27
N ASP A 122 7.44 -2.95 21.69
CA ASP A 122 8.63 -2.64 20.87
C ASP A 122 8.21 -1.82 19.65
N PHE A 123 8.77 -0.62 19.51
CA PHE A 123 8.42 0.30 18.43
C PHE A 123 8.95 -0.14 17.06
N ILE A 124 10.08 -0.86 17.04
CA ILE A 124 10.72 -1.33 15.79
C ILE A 124 10.18 -2.69 15.37
N ARG A 125 9.92 -3.57 16.33
CA ARG A 125 9.43 -4.94 16.08
C ARG A 125 8.26 -5.29 16.99
N PRO A 126 7.09 -4.66 16.77
CA PRO A 126 5.91 -4.99 17.55
C PRO A 126 5.54 -6.47 17.43
N ASP A 127 5.08 -7.06 18.52
CA ASP A 127 4.58 -8.42 18.49
C ASP A 127 3.21 -8.49 17.80
N PHE A 128 3.14 -9.15 16.66
CA PHE A 128 1.90 -9.35 15.89
C PHE A 128 1.84 -10.78 15.35
N PRO A 129 1.54 -11.79 16.20
CA PRO A 129 1.64 -13.20 15.87
C PRO A 129 0.63 -13.66 14.82
N TYR A 130 0.89 -14.82 14.21
CA TYR A 130 -0.04 -15.50 13.29
C TYR A 130 -1.06 -16.37 14.06
N SER A 131 -1.71 -15.78 15.07
CA SER A 131 -2.73 -16.44 15.89
C SER A 131 -3.66 -15.40 16.53
N GLY A 132 -4.78 -15.86 17.07
CA GLY A 132 -5.74 -15.01 17.78
C GLY A 132 -6.24 -13.83 16.95
N ILE A 133 -6.44 -12.69 17.59
CA ILE A 133 -6.98 -11.47 16.96
C ILE A 133 -6.08 -10.95 15.83
N CYS A 134 -4.75 -11.12 15.92
CA CYS A 134 -3.81 -10.71 14.87
C CYS A 134 -3.99 -11.52 13.59
N GLN A 135 -4.28 -12.81 13.69
CA GLN A 135 -4.61 -13.66 12.55
C GLN A 135 -5.98 -13.28 11.96
N THR A 136 -6.98 -13.04 12.79
CA THR A 136 -8.29 -12.55 12.36
C THR A 136 -8.18 -11.22 11.60
N PHE A 137 -7.31 -10.31 12.08
CA PHE A 137 -7.01 -9.07 11.38
C PHE A 137 -6.45 -9.35 9.97
N ARG A 138 -5.42 -10.21 9.82
CA ARG A 138 -4.81 -10.54 8.52
C ARG A 138 -5.83 -11.09 7.53
N GLU A 139 -6.66 -12.02 7.96
CA GLU A 139 -7.69 -12.66 7.13
C GLU A 139 -8.71 -11.64 6.61
N LYS A 140 -9.04 -10.64 7.41
CA LYS A 140 -9.99 -9.59 7.05
C LYS A 140 -9.36 -8.41 6.32
N ALA A 141 -8.08 -8.14 6.52
CA ALA A 141 -7.36 -6.95 6.04
C ALA A 141 -7.52 -6.74 4.53
N VAL A 142 -7.45 -7.82 3.77
CA VAL A 142 -7.55 -7.83 2.30
C VAL A 142 -8.88 -7.26 1.80
N ALA A 143 -9.99 -7.57 2.45
CA ALA A 143 -11.31 -7.04 2.09
C ALA A 143 -11.42 -5.52 2.31
N TYR A 144 -10.52 -4.95 3.13
CA TYR A 144 -10.43 -3.52 3.38
C TYR A 144 -9.26 -2.86 2.62
N GLY A 145 -8.60 -3.60 1.73
CA GLY A 145 -7.53 -3.09 0.87
C GLY A 145 -6.14 -3.05 1.51
N PHE A 146 -5.91 -3.77 2.60
CA PHE A 146 -4.62 -3.89 3.28
C PHE A 146 -3.94 -5.21 2.96
N ILE A 147 -2.62 -5.18 2.83
CA ILE A 147 -1.74 -6.35 2.68
C ILE A 147 -0.69 -6.36 3.80
N GLU A 148 -0.25 -7.56 4.21
CA GLU A 148 1.02 -7.72 4.90
C GLU A 148 2.14 -7.44 3.89
N ARG A 149 2.90 -6.39 4.12
CA ARG A 149 3.79 -5.81 3.11
C ARG A 149 5.08 -6.58 2.92
N TYR A 150 5.62 -7.13 4.01
CA TYR A 150 6.91 -7.82 4.04
C TYR A 150 6.77 -9.26 4.52
N PRO A 151 6.14 -10.14 3.68
CA PRO A 151 5.87 -11.52 4.08
C PRO A 151 7.17 -12.35 4.11
N LYS A 152 7.16 -13.39 4.93
CA LYS A 152 8.29 -14.30 5.10
C LYS A 152 8.69 -14.96 3.78
N GLY A 153 9.99 -14.99 3.49
CA GLY A 153 10.57 -15.61 2.29
C GLY A 153 10.59 -14.71 1.06
N LYS A 154 10.19 -13.43 1.19
CA LYS A 154 10.20 -12.44 0.12
C LYS A 154 11.23 -11.31 0.35
N GLU A 155 12.12 -11.47 1.32
CA GLU A 155 13.09 -10.46 1.75
C GLU A 155 14.04 -10.04 0.61
N ALA A 156 14.40 -10.99 -0.26
CA ALA A 156 15.24 -10.70 -1.43
C ALA A 156 14.53 -9.82 -2.49
N ILE A 157 13.20 -9.78 -2.48
CA ILE A 157 12.39 -9.00 -3.41
C ILE A 157 12.08 -7.64 -2.82
N THR A 158 11.63 -7.61 -1.57
CA THR A 158 11.19 -6.39 -0.89
C THR A 158 12.35 -5.55 -0.37
N GLY A 159 13.50 -6.16 -0.13
CA GLY A 159 14.68 -5.52 0.47
C GLY A 159 14.58 -5.28 1.98
N ILE A 160 13.46 -5.67 2.60
CA ILE A 160 13.19 -5.55 4.04
C ILE A 160 12.97 -6.95 4.62
N ALA A 161 13.37 -7.16 5.87
CA ALA A 161 13.12 -8.40 6.58
C ALA A 161 11.62 -8.67 6.75
N HIS A 162 11.27 -9.90 7.10
CA HIS A 162 9.90 -10.25 7.44
C HIS A 162 9.35 -9.41 8.60
N GLU A 163 8.25 -8.71 8.37
CA GLU A 163 7.58 -7.82 9.32
C GLU A 163 6.10 -8.15 9.45
N PRO A 164 5.70 -9.06 10.34
CA PRO A 164 4.31 -9.49 10.48
C PRO A 164 3.38 -8.40 11.01
N TRP A 165 3.92 -7.30 11.50
CA TRP A 165 3.19 -6.13 12.03
C TRP A 165 2.93 -5.05 11.01
N HIS A 166 3.67 -5.02 9.87
CA HIS A 166 3.63 -3.94 8.90
C HIS A 166 2.60 -4.20 7.80
N PHE A 167 1.57 -3.38 7.78
CA PHE A 167 0.49 -3.46 6.79
C PHE A 167 0.49 -2.23 5.89
N ARG A 168 0.25 -2.46 4.60
CA ARG A 168 0.15 -1.42 3.60
C ARG A 168 -1.24 -1.37 2.97
N TYR A 169 -1.85 -0.19 2.95
CA TYR A 169 -3.07 0.06 2.19
C TYR A 169 -2.74 0.25 0.71
N ILE A 170 -3.33 -0.56 -0.13
CA ILE A 170 -3.23 -0.50 -1.59
C ILE A 170 -4.61 -0.43 -2.27
N GLY A 171 -5.67 -0.56 -1.48
CA GLY A 171 -7.05 -0.54 -1.94
C GLY A 171 -7.54 -1.86 -2.55
N THR A 172 -8.85 -1.91 -2.74
CA THR A 172 -9.52 -3.02 -3.44
C THR A 172 -9.71 -2.64 -4.92
N PRO A 173 -9.60 -3.60 -5.86
CA PRO A 173 -9.46 -5.06 -5.68
C PRO A 173 -8.01 -5.53 -5.50
N HIS A 174 -7.02 -4.65 -5.57
CA HIS A 174 -5.59 -4.99 -5.68
C HIS A 174 -5.10 -5.87 -4.53
N ALA A 175 -5.55 -5.61 -3.30
CA ALA A 175 -5.19 -6.44 -2.15
C ALA A 175 -5.66 -7.90 -2.32
N ALA A 176 -6.86 -8.11 -2.85
CA ALA A 176 -7.38 -9.44 -3.12
C ALA A 176 -6.61 -10.14 -4.24
N ILE A 177 -6.35 -9.44 -5.34
CA ILE A 177 -5.55 -9.96 -6.47
C ILE A 177 -4.16 -10.39 -6.00
N MET A 178 -3.47 -9.53 -5.23
CA MET A 178 -2.13 -9.82 -4.72
C MET A 178 -2.14 -11.03 -3.78
N MET A 179 -3.12 -11.14 -2.90
CA MET A 179 -3.25 -12.27 -1.99
C MET A 179 -3.48 -13.58 -2.76
N GLU A 180 -4.41 -13.60 -3.73
CA GLU A 180 -4.72 -14.79 -4.52
C GLU A 180 -3.54 -15.26 -5.37
N LEU A 181 -2.75 -14.32 -5.90
CA LEU A 181 -1.58 -14.62 -6.72
C LEU A 181 -0.29 -14.82 -5.90
N GLY A 182 -0.31 -14.56 -4.60
CA GLY A 182 0.86 -14.67 -3.71
C GLY A 182 1.97 -13.68 -4.03
N LEU A 183 1.61 -12.47 -4.51
CA LEU A 183 2.55 -11.44 -4.98
C LEU A 183 2.85 -10.39 -3.90
N THR A 184 4.11 -9.94 -3.85
CA THR A 184 4.47 -8.67 -3.21
C THR A 184 4.09 -7.49 -4.10
N LEU A 185 4.17 -6.26 -3.60
CA LEU A 185 3.86 -5.07 -4.40
C LEU A 185 4.84 -4.91 -5.58
N GLU A 186 6.12 -5.28 -5.41
CA GLU A 186 7.12 -5.33 -6.47
C GLU A 186 6.76 -6.32 -7.58
N GLU A 187 6.40 -7.54 -7.17
CA GLU A 187 5.98 -8.59 -8.10
C GLU A 187 4.68 -8.23 -8.81
N TYR A 188 3.76 -7.56 -8.11
CA TYR A 188 2.49 -7.11 -8.68
C TYR A 188 2.69 -6.07 -9.77
N HIS A 189 3.58 -5.10 -9.60
CA HIS A 189 3.92 -4.15 -10.64
C HIS A 189 4.53 -4.86 -11.86
N THR A 190 5.45 -5.79 -11.63
CA THR A 190 6.03 -6.61 -12.71
C THR A 190 4.97 -7.43 -13.44
N PHE A 191 4.02 -8.01 -12.71
CA PHE A 191 2.89 -8.74 -13.26
C PHE A 191 2.00 -7.85 -14.14
N LEU A 192 1.66 -6.64 -13.68
CA LEU A 192 0.81 -5.71 -14.41
C LEU A 192 1.44 -5.18 -15.71
N ASN A 193 2.76 -5.13 -15.81
CA ASN A 193 3.46 -4.76 -17.04
C ASN A 193 3.16 -5.70 -18.23
N GLN A 194 2.61 -6.90 -17.96
CA GLN A 194 2.17 -7.84 -19.00
C GLN A 194 0.80 -7.49 -19.57
N TYR A 195 0.11 -6.47 -19.03
CA TYR A 195 -1.23 -6.04 -19.41
C TYR A 195 -1.25 -4.57 -19.83
N PRO A 196 -0.56 -4.20 -20.93
CA PRO A 196 -0.55 -2.83 -21.39
C PRO A 196 -1.94 -2.40 -21.86
N HIS A 197 -2.36 -1.21 -21.42
CA HIS A 197 -3.65 -0.64 -21.78
C HIS A 197 -3.77 -0.45 -23.32
N GLY A 198 -4.94 -0.77 -23.83
CA GLY A 198 -5.19 -0.74 -25.29
C GLY A 198 -4.79 -2.02 -26.04
N GLU A 199 -4.01 -2.91 -25.43
CA GLU A 199 -3.64 -4.21 -26.00
C GLU A 199 -4.37 -5.36 -25.27
N ASN A 200 -4.26 -5.43 -23.95
CA ASN A 200 -4.93 -6.41 -23.11
C ASN A 200 -5.15 -5.87 -21.68
N CYS A 201 -5.88 -6.63 -20.86
CA CYS A 201 -6.06 -6.33 -19.44
C CYS A 201 -6.10 -7.62 -18.62
N PHE A 202 -5.72 -7.54 -17.36
CA PHE A 202 -5.95 -8.58 -16.39
C PHE A 202 -7.42 -8.53 -15.93
N LEU A 203 -8.17 -9.61 -16.18
CA LEU A 203 -9.57 -9.73 -15.77
C LEU A 203 -9.65 -10.44 -14.42
N TYR A 204 -9.99 -9.70 -13.38
CA TYR A 204 -10.26 -10.23 -12.05
C TYR A 204 -11.76 -10.50 -11.88
N ARG A 205 -12.09 -11.76 -11.56
CA ARG A 205 -13.47 -12.24 -11.46
C ARG A 205 -13.82 -12.65 -10.03
N ALA A 206 -13.99 -11.69 -9.15
CA ALA A 206 -14.43 -11.92 -7.77
C ALA A 206 -15.92 -11.61 -7.55
N GLY A 207 -16.74 -11.85 -8.57
CA GLY A 207 -18.17 -11.55 -8.55
C GLY A 207 -18.61 -10.66 -9.73
N ASN A 208 -19.69 -9.93 -9.57
CA ASN A 208 -20.17 -8.94 -10.53
C ASN A 208 -20.07 -7.54 -9.86
N PRO A 209 -19.41 -6.53 -10.47
CA PRO A 209 -18.88 -6.48 -11.85
C PRO A 209 -17.55 -7.23 -12.03
N ASN A 210 -17.21 -7.59 -13.28
CA ASN A 210 -15.85 -7.96 -13.65
C ASN A 210 -14.92 -6.76 -13.50
N ILE A 211 -13.70 -6.99 -13.06
CA ILE A 211 -12.73 -5.90 -12.86
C ILE A 211 -11.58 -6.10 -13.86
N ALA A 212 -11.36 -5.09 -14.70
CA ALA A 212 -10.24 -5.05 -15.62
C ALA A 212 -9.13 -4.17 -15.05
N VAL A 213 -7.91 -4.69 -15.01
CA VAL A 213 -6.72 -3.96 -14.55
C VAL A 213 -5.71 -3.92 -15.67
N SER A 214 -5.22 -2.74 -16.00
CA SER A 214 -4.20 -2.54 -17.06
C SER A 214 -3.12 -1.54 -16.63
N TYR A 215 -1.96 -1.68 -17.25
CA TYR A 215 -0.82 -0.79 -17.04
C TYR A 215 -0.75 0.24 -18.17
N ILE A 216 -0.45 1.49 -17.83
CA ILE A 216 -0.25 2.59 -18.75
C ILE A 216 1.14 3.15 -18.53
N LYS A 217 2.01 3.05 -19.54
CA LYS A 217 3.34 3.66 -19.46
C LYS A 217 3.22 5.18 -19.54
N ALA A 218 3.90 5.89 -18.64
CA ALA A 218 3.89 7.34 -18.64
C ALA A 218 4.65 7.92 -19.85
N ALA A 219 4.09 8.98 -20.42
CA ALA A 219 4.75 9.75 -21.46
C ALA A 219 5.99 10.47 -20.89
N ALA A 220 7.09 10.43 -21.64
CA ALA A 220 8.32 11.09 -21.19
C ALA A 220 8.19 12.61 -21.32
N GLY A 221 8.29 13.33 -20.20
CA GLY A 221 8.32 14.80 -20.19
C GLY A 221 6.99 15.49 -20.51
N ALA A 222 5.86 14.76 -20.54
CA ALA A 222 4.54 15.29 -20.84
C ALA A 222 3.45 14.59 -20.01
N ASP A 223 2.25 15.13 -20.03
CA ASP A 223 1.07 14.47 -19.49
C ASP A 223 0.76 13.23 -20.35
N THR A 224 0.26 12.19 -19.69
CA THR A 224 -0.05 10.91 -20.34
C THR A 224 -1.53 10.88 -20.70
N GLU A 225 -1.83 10.79 -22.00
CA GLU A 225 -3.19 10.69 -22.51
C GLU A 225 -3.51 9.24 -22.87
N PHE A 226 -4.72 8.79 -22.52
CA PHE A 226 -5.24 7.46 -22.88
C PHE A 226 -6.76 7.48 -22.92
N GLU A 227 -7.33 6.55 -23.67
CA GLU A 227 -8.77 6.43 -23.85
C GLU A 227 -9.35 5.40 -22.87
N ILE A 228 -10.53 5.70 -22.33
CA ILE A 228 -11.34 4.74 -21.55
C ILE A 228 -12.77 4.72 -22.09
N GLU A 229 -13.50 3.65 -21.79
CA GLU A 229 -14.90 3.54 -22.15
C GLU A 229 -15.76 4.54 -21.34
N ASP A 230 -16.80 5.08 -22.00
CA ASP A 230 -17.78 5.94 -21.35
C ASP A 230 -18.61 5.14 -20.34
N ASN A 231 -19.00 5.78 -19.24
CA ASN A 231 -19.91 5.25 -18.22
C ASN A 231 -19.39 4.01 -17.44
N ILE A 232 -18.13 3.63 -17.60
CA ILE A 232 -17.51 2.61 -16.73
C ILE A 232 -16.85 3.31 -15.54
N PRO A 233 -17.18 2.91 -14.29
CA PRO A 233 -16.45 3.35 -13.10
C PRO A 233 -14.98 2.92 -13.21
N TYR A 234 -14.07 3.82 -12.87
CA TYR A 234 -12.65 3.56 -12.94
C TYR A 234 -11.87 4.25 -11.81
N SER A 235 -10.66 3.79 -11.58
CA SER A 235 -9.65 4.49 -10.81
C SER A 235 -8.29 4.40 -11.49
N VAL A 236 -7.45 5.41 -11.25
CA VAL A 236 -6.07 5.45 -11.74
C VAL A 236 -5.14 5.69 -10.56
N SER A 237 -4.08 4.93 -10.47
CA SER A 237 -3.00 5.12 -9.50
C SER A 237 -1.67 5.19 -10.22
N GLY A 238 -0.80 6.13 -9.83
CA GLY A 238 0.61 6.05 -10.20
C GLY A 238 1.26 4.83 -9.56
N ASN A 239 2.38 4.38 -10.14
CA ASN A 239 3.17 3.27 -9.62
C ASN A 239 4.49 3.72 -8.94
N ASN A 240 4.78 5.03 -8.95
CA ASN A 240 6.02 5.64 -8.47
C ASN A 240 7.29 5.20 -9.23
N ALA A 241 7.14 4.59 -10.38
CA ALA A 241 8.24 4.13 -11.23
C ALA A 241 8.16 4.78 -12.63
N ASP A 242 7.27 4.30 -13.46
CA ASP A 242 7.27 4.65 -14.88
C ASP A 242 5.87 4.72 -15.52
N GLY A 243 4.79 4.69 -14.69
CA GLY A 243 3.45 4.70 -15.26
C GLY A 243 2.31 4.67 -14.25
N PHE A 244 1.17 4.21 -14.76
CA PHE A 244 -0.09 4.19 -14.05
C PHE A 244 -0.74 2.81 -14.11
N VAL A 245 -1.55 2.50 -13.12
CA VAL A 245 -2.44 1.35 -13.08
C VAL A 245 -3.88 1.86 -13.22
N LEU A 246 -4.54 1.46 -14.28
CA LEU A 246 -5.97 1.70 -14.51
C LEU A 246 -6.76 0.49 -14.03
N THR A 247 -7.81 0.75 -13.27
CA THR A 247 -8.77 -0.26 -12.80
C THR A 247 -10.15 0.17 -13.23
N GLU A 248 -10.87 -0.72 -13.92
CA GLU A 248 -12.20 -0.49 -14.47
C GLU A 248 -13.18 -1.54 -13.92
N TRP A 249 -14.35 -1.10 -13.46
CA TRP A 249 -15.43 -2.00 -12.98
C TRP A 249 -16.46 -2.18 -14.10
N ARG A 250 -16.29 -3.26 -14.89
CA ARG A 250 -17.09 -3.57 -16.09
C ARG A 250 -18.30 -4.42 -15.72
N ASN A 251 -19.50 -4.03 -16.18
CA ASN A 251 -20.69 -4.84 -16.03
C ASN A 251 -20.56 -6.16 -16.79
N GLY A 252 -21.04 -7.27 -16.20
CA GLY A 252 -20.82 -8.63 -16.70
C GLY A 252 -21.32 -8.99 -18.10
N ASN A 253 -21.85 -8.02 -18.87
CA ASN A 253 -22.28 -8.19 -20.24
C ASN A 253 -21.28 -7.68 -21.31
N ASP A 254 -20.19 -7.07 -20.88
CA ASP A 254 -19.17 -6.57 -21.81
C ASP A 254 -18.29 -7.75 -22.23
N LYS A 255 -18.55 -8.24 -23.44
CA LYS A 255 -17.70 -9.22 -24.12
C LYS A 255 -16.42 -8.49 -24.54
N GLY A 256 -15.28 -8.83 -23.88
CA GLY A 256 -13.96 -8.47 -24.35
C GLY A 256 -13.59 -9.23 -25.61
#